data_a664f03274d4e41c0ff72faeb4030342
#
_entry.id   a664f03274d4e41c0ff72faeb4030342
#
_cell.length_a   1.000
_cell.length_b   1.000
_cell.length_c   1.000
_cell.angle_alpha   90.00
_cell.angle_beta   90.00
_cell.angle_gamma   90.00
#
_symmetry.space_group_name_H-M   'P 1'
#
loop_
_entity.id
_entity.type
_entity.pdbx_description
1 polymer ?
#
loop_
_entity_poly.entity_id
_entity_poly.type
_entity_poly.pdbx_seq_one_letter_code
_entity_poly.pdbx_strand_id
1 'polypeptide(L)'
;MQDASGKAVTLTQTGSYFANVGEMTIAADGTITTKLIPTHEGMDAGIAAMQTGWVNTVDDMLGEKIAVGDSDFYVSDPATGKRRIRSAETNLGDFVADGIYTYFNEVEKLHCDVAIMNGGGIRADVPAGDWTFKTCKQVSPFGNVACLMSVTGKQIQDALEFAARFAGEDGKENGGFLQVAGATYEIHTDIPNTVQTDEKNVWIGSATGTPRVQNVKIYDKASGSYLPLDPGATYALAGMNYTLRNLGDGFAMFDGAELIKDYVSEDYLVMSTYAMIFDGADAAGLPHLSSANSPLAAYPGYLLNYEQPYGAGRITIL
;
A
#
# COMPACT_ATOMS: atom_id res chain seq x y z
N MET A 1 0.40 32.44 3.89
CA MET A 1 1.43 32.08 2.87
C MET A 1 1.71 33.27 1.97
N GLN A 2 2.84 33.24 1.27
CA GLN A 2 3.15 34.21 0.22
C GLN A 2 3.44 33.44 -1.08
N ASP A 3 3.06 34.01 -2.22
CA ASP A 3 3.44 33.50 -3.53
C ASP A 3 4.92 33.85 -3.88
N ALA A 4 5.39 33.42 -5.05
CA ALA A 4 6.74 33.66 -5.49
C ALA A 4 7.09 35.16 -5.66
N SER A 5 6.10 36.06 -5.71
CA SER A 5 6.25 37.53 -5.76
C SER A 5 6.21 38.18 -4.38
N GLY A 6 6.01 37.43 -3.31
CA GLY A 6 5.85 37.92 -1.95
C GLY A 6 4.43 38.40 -1.61
N LYS A 7 3.46 38.19 -2.49
CA LYS A 7 2.08 38.56 -2.25
C LYS A 7 1.38 37.57 -1.31
N ALA A 8 0.59 38.07 -0.37
CA ALA A 8 -0.19 37.22 0.53
C ALA A 8 -1.19 36.33 -0.23
N VAL A 9 -1.19 35.04 0.06
CA VAL A 9 -2.12 34.03 -0.46
C VAL A 9 -2.88 33.43 0.70
N THR A 10 -4.21 33.37 0.60
CA THR A 10 -5.07 32.71 1.56
C THR A 10 -5.10 31.22 1.25
N LEU A 11 -4.59 30.39 2.17
CA LEU A 11 -4.73 28.94 2.13
C LEU A 11 -5.80 28.52 3.13
N THR A 12 -6.78 27.75 2.69
CA THR A 12 -7.84 27.21 3.54
C THR A 12 -8.04 25.71 3.22
N GLN A 13 -8.42 24.96 4.26
CA GLN A 13 -8.63 23.51 4.16
C GLN A 13 -9.67 23.09 5.20
N THR A 14 -10.58 22.21 4.83
CA THR A 14 -11.79 21.88 5.63
C THR A 14 -11.63 20.65 6.53
N GLY A 15 -10.45 20.03 6.55
CA GLY A 15 -10.23 18.76 7.23
C GLY A 15 -10.55 17.56 6.31
N SER A 16 -10.82 16.42 6.90
CA SER A 16 -11.13 15.18 6.19
C SER A 16 -12.55 14.70 6.54
N TYR A 17 -13.08 13.80 5.72
CA TYR A 17 -14.36 13.11 5.97
C TYR A 17 -15.56 14.06 6.21
N PHE A 18 -15.57 15.20 5.53
CA PHE A 18 -16.61 16.23 5.67
C PHE A 18 -16.80 16.74 7.11
N ALA A 19 -15.74 16.74 7.91
CA ALA A 19 -15.81 17.27 9.29
C ALA A 19 -16.24 18.75 9.35
N ASN A 20 -15.91 19.52 8.30
CA ASN A 20 -16.26 20.92 8.19
C ASN A 20 -16.69 21.30 6.77
N VAL A 21 -17.52 22.31 6.67
CA VAL A 21 -17.74 23.08 5.44
C VAL A 21 -16.94 24.38 5.54
N GLY A 22 -16.18 24.71 4.48
CA GLY A 22 -15.44 25.98 4.39
C GLY A 22 -16.29 27.07 3.77
N GLU A 23 -16.41 28.20 4.45
CA GLU A 23 -17.00 29.43 3.92
C GLU A 23 -15.87 30.44 3.65
N MET A 24 -15.83 31.00 2.44
CA MET A 24 -14.91 32.07 2.07
C MET A 24 -15.73 33.27 1.57
N THR A 25 -15.54 34.44 2.19
CA THR A 25 -16.15 35.67 1.76
C THR A 25 -15.07 36.59 1.21
N ILE A 26 -15.32 37.11 0.01
CA ILE A 26 -14.45 38.11 -0.63
C ILE A 26 -15.26 39.42 -0.69
N ALA A 27 -14.82 40.44 0.08
CA ALA A 27 -15.45 41.73 0.10
C ALA A 27 -15.11 42.56 -1.16
N ALA A 28 -15.87 43.59 -1.42
CA ALA A 28 -15.67 44.44 -2.59
C ALA A 28 -14.30 45.16 -2.62
N ASP A 29 -13.68 45.35 -1.47
CA ASP A 29 -12.33 45.91 -1.31
C ASP A 29 -11.22 44.87 -1.47
N GLY A 30 -11.58 43.62 -1.74
CA GLY A 30 -10.65 42.47 -1.89
C GLY A 30 -10.29 41.80 -0.57
N THR A 31 -10.86 42.22 0.56
CA THR A 31 -10.62 41.51 1.85
C THR A 31 -11.19 40.10 1.81
N ILE A 32 -10.38 39.14 2.19
CA ILE A 32 -10.75 37.69 2.25
C ILE A 32 -10.90 37.30 3.71
N THR A 33 -12.06 36.78 4.06
CA THR A 33 -12.30 36.13 5.35
C THR A 33 -12.69 34.66 5.14
N THR A 34 -12.24 33.80 6.03
CA THR A 34 -12.54 32.36 5.96
C THR A 34 -13.11 31.88 7.31
N LYS A 35 -14.02 30.91 7.24
CA LYS A 35 -14.65 30.30 8.40
C LYS A 35 -14.82 28.81 8.15
N LEU A 36 -14.52 28.01 9.16
CA LEU A 36 -14.89 26.59 9.18
C LEU A 36 -16.20 26.44 9.95
N ILE A 37 -17.17 25.79 9.33
CA ILE A 37 -18.47 25.47 9.90
C ILE A 37 -18.46 23.97 10.15
N PRO A 38 -18.39 23.50 11.42
CA PRO A 38 -18.48 22.08 11.72
C PRO A 38 -19.77 21.50 11.16
N THR A 39 -19.68 20.32 10.54
CA THR A 39 -20.88 19.58 10.15
C THR A 39 -21.59 19.08 11.41
N HIS A 40 -22.89 19.02 11.39
CA HIS A 40 -23.72 18.63 12.50
C HIS A 40 -24.71 17.55 12.05
N GLU A 41 -25.32 16.87 13.02
CA GLU A 41 -26.37 15.90 12.75
C GLU A 41 -27.58 16.62 12.11
N GLY A 42 -28.13 15.98 11.10
CA GLY A 42 -29.27 16.44 10.32
C GLY A 42 -28.98 16.30 8.83
N MET A 43 -29.90 15.67 8.13
CA MET A 43 -29.81 15.48 6.67
C MET A 43 -31.03 16.08 6.00
N ASP A 44 -30.81 16.73 4.86
CA ASP A 44 -31.89 17.00 3.92
C ASP A 44 -32.47 15.68 3.42
N ALA A 45 -33.79 15.49 3.52
CA ALA A 45 -34.45 14.22 3.20
C ALA A 45 -34.28 13.82 1.71
N GLY A 46 -34.21 14.80 0.80
CA GLY A 46 -34.00 14.56 -0.62
C GLY A 46 -32.57 14.07 -0.89
N ILE A 47 -31.56 14.71 -0.28
CA ILE A 47 -30.17 14.31 -0.38
C ILE A 47 -29.95 12.92 0.27
N ALA A 48 -30.56 12.67 1.42
CA ALA A 48 -30.50 11.35 2.08
C ALA A 48 -31.06 10.24 1.20
N ALA A 49 -32.21 10.48 0.53
CA ALA A 49 -32.79 9.50 -0.39
C ALA A 49 -31.89 9.21 -1.61
N MET A 50 -31.28 10.25 -2.18
CA MET A 50 -30.30 10.12 -3.28
C MET A 50 -29.08 9.32 -2.83
N GLN A 51 -28.50 9.65 -1.66
CA GLN A 51 -27.37 8.92 -1.10
C GLN A 51 -27.69 7.45 -0.87
N THR A 52 -28.85 7.13 -0.27
CA THR A 52 -29.31 5.75 -0.08
C THR A 52 -29.40 5.01 -1.42
N GLY A 53 -29.93 5.64 -2.46
CA GLY A 53 -30.00 5.04 -3.80
C GLY A 53 -28.60 4.71 -4.35
N TRP A 54 -27.64 5.61 -4.22
CA TRP A 54 -26.27 5.36 -4.68
C TRP A 54 -25.55 4.28 -3.86
N VAL A 55 -25.72 4.28 -2.52
CA VAL A 55 -25.15 3.23 -1.65
C VAL A 55 -25.70 1.87 -2.05
N ASN A 56 -27.01 1.74 -2.22
CA ASN A 56 -27.64 0.47 -2.64
C ASN A 56 -27.08 0.02 -4.01
N THR A 57 -26.93 0.93 -4.98
CA THR A 57 -26.35 0.60 -6.28
C THR A 57 -24.92 0.07 -6.15
N VAL A 58 -24.09 0.69 -5.31
CA VAL A 58 -22.71 0.23 -5.05
C VAL A 58 -22.73 -1.12 -4.34
N ASP A 59 -23.64 -1.33 -3.38
CA ASP A 59 -23.77 -2.60 -2.66
C ASP A 59 -24.24 -3.72 -3.59
N ASP A 60 -25.17 -3.44 -4.49
CA ASP A 60 -25.62 -4.39 -5.53
C ASP A 60 -24.48 -4.77 -6.50
N MET A 61 -23.59 -3.82 -6.83
CA MET A 61 -22.49 -4.05 -7.79
C MET A 61 -21.27 -4.73 -7.15
N LEU A 62 -20.94 -4.38 -5.90
CA LEU A 62 -19.69 -4.77 -5.25
C LEU A 62 -19.90 -5.62 -4.00
N GLY A 63 -21.13 -5.88 -3.60
CA GLY A 63 -21.47 -6.60 -2.36
C GLY A 63 -21.43 -8.13 -2.49
N GLU A 64 -21.11 -8.66 -3.68
CA GLU A 64 -20.93 -10.10 -3.85
C GLU A 64 -19.83 -10.63 -2.95
N LYS A 65 -20.14 -11.69 -2.17
CA LYS A 65 -19.17 -12.36 -1.33
C LYS A 65 -18.22 -13.19 -2.19
N ILE A 66 -16.93 -12.99 -2.01
CA ILE A 66 -15.87 -13.64 -2.79
C ILE A 66 -15.00 -14.57 -1.94
N ALA A 67 -14.96 -14.36 -0.63
CA ALA A 67 -14.18 -15.17 0.31
C ALA A 67 -14.65 -14.92 1.76
N VAL A 68 -14.08 -15.68 2.70
CA VAL A 68 -14.25 -15.49 4.15
C VAL A 68 -12.89 -15.32 4.80
N GLY A 69 -12.67 -14.20 5.51
CA GLY A 69 -11.46 -13.99 6.29
C GLY A 69 -11.51 -14.74 7.60
N ASP A 70 -10.55 -15.60 7.86
CA ASP A 70 -10.48 -16.39 9.12
C ASP A 70 -9.91 -15.58 10.28
N SER A 71 -9.25 -14.45 10.00
CA SER A 71 -8.69 -13.52 10.98
C SER A 71 -8.90 -12.07 10.54
N ASP A 72 -8.70 -11.14 11.48
CA ASP A 72 -8.68 -9.71 11.17
C ASP A 72 -7.40 -9.34 10.41
N PHE A 73 -7.54 -8.44 9.44
CA PHE A 73 -6.43 -7.87 8.68
C PHE A 73 -6.27 -6.38 9.01
N TYR A 74 -5.04 -5.96 9.31
CA TYR A 74 -4.77 -4.66 9.92
C TYR A 74 -3.92 -3.73 9.07
N VAL A 75 -4.31 -2.46 9.02
CA VAL A 75 -3.45 -1.32 8.68
C VAL A 75 -2.94 -0.63 9.94
N SER A 76 -3.66 -0.84 11.06
CA SER A 76 -3.40 -0.26 12.36
C SER A 76 -2.79 -1.30 13.31
N ASP A 77 -2.05 -0.85 14.29
CA ASP A 77 -1.62 -1.69 15.41
C ASP A 77 -2.84 -1.99 16.30
N PRO A 78 -3.26 -3.25 16.46
CA PRO A 78 -4.46 -3.60 17.22
C PRO A 78 -4.33 -3.30 18.72
N ALA A 79 -3.12 -3.19 19.25
CA ALA A 79 -2.89 -2.88 20.66
C ALA A 79 -3.01 -1.37 20.95
N THR A 80 -2.65 -0.52 20.01
CA THR A 80 -2.57 0.94 20.22
C THR A 80 -3.56 1.74 19.37
N GLY A 81 -4.14 1.14 18.33
CA GLY A 81 -4.97 1.81 17.34
C GLY A 81 -4.21 2.77 16.40
N LYS A 82 -2.88 2.88 16.56
CA LYS A 82 -2.07 3.74 15.69
C LYS A 82 -1.87 3.08 14.33
N ARG A 83 -1.85 3.88 13.28
CA ARG A 83 -1.56 3.38 11.93
C ARG A 83 -0.16 2.81 11.87
N ARG A 84 -0.03 1.52 11.49
CA ARG A 84 1.22 0.77 11.42
C ARG A 84 1.73 0.57 9.99
N ILE A 85 0.82 0.36 9.04
CA ILE A 85 1.11 0.02 7.63
C ILE A 85 2.11 0.98 6.94
N ARG A 86 2.28 2.19 7.48
CA ARG A 86 3.18 3.24 6.96
C ARG A 86 4.52 3.34 7.68
N SER A 87 4.80 2.42 8.58
CA SER A 87 6.05 2.42 9.37
C SER A 87 6.59 1.03 9.67
N ALA A 88 5.78 -0.02 9.51
CA ALA A 88 6.16 -1.40 9.78
C ALA A 88 5.28 -2.38 9.00
N GLU A 89 5.65 -3.65 9.04
CA GLU A 89 4.90 -4.76 8.45
C GLU A 89 3.54 -4.95 9.14
N THR A 90 2.54 -5.35 8.36
CA THR A 90 1.22 -5.80 8.84
C THR A 90 0.74 -6.98 7.99
N ASN A 91 -0.15 -7.81 8.56
CA ASN A 91 -0.71 -8.94 7.82
C ASN A 91 -1.53 -8.51 6.58
N LEU A 92 -2.21 -7.37 6.61
CA LEU A 92 -2.88 -6.84 5.42
C LEU A 92 -1.87 -6.35 4.37
N GLY A 93 -0.75 -5.77 4.82
CA GLY A 93 0.35 -5.39 3.93
C GLY A 93 0.92 -6.58 3.20
N ASP A 94 1.16 -7.68 3.93
CA ASP A 94 1.60 -8.95 3.36
C ASP A 94 0.58 -9.50 2.37
N PHE A 95 -0.72 -9.54 2.76
CA PHE A 95 -1.79 -10.06 1.90
C PHE A 95 -1.89 -9.31 0.57
N VAL A 96 -1.83 -7.97 0.61
CA VAL A 96 -1.90 -7.15 -0.61
C VAL A 96 -0.66 -7.34 -1.49
N ALA A 97 0.53 -7.39 -0.89
CA ALA A 97 1.77 -7.63 -1.64
C ALA A 97 1.80 -9.04 -2.24
N ASP A 98 1.36 -10.06 -1.47
CA ASP A 98 1.21 -11.45 -1.94
C ASP A 98 0.19 -11.57 -3.08
N GLY A 99 -0.89 -10.79 -3.01
CA GLY A 99 -1.86 -10.69 -4.09
C GLY A 99 -1.22 -10.24 -5.40
N ILE A 100 -0.40 -9.19 -5.36
CA ILE A 100 0.33 -8.69 -6.54
C ILE A 100 1.33 -9.74 -7.04
N TYR A 101 2.12 -10.32 -6.14
CA TYR A 101 3.11 -11.36 -6.45
C TYR A 101 2.47 -12.58 -7.12
N THR A 102 1.38 -13.08 -6.53
CA THR A 102 0.64 -14.23 -7.04
C THR A 102 -0.06 -13.92 -8.36
N TYR A 103 -0.60 -12.71 -8.50
CA TYR A 103 -1.29 -12.31 -9.73
C TYR A 103 -0.36 -12.41 -10.95
N PHE A 104 0.86 -11.90 -10.85
CA PHE A 104 1.82 -12.04 -11.95
C PHE A 104 2.30 -13.47 -12.14
N ASN A 105 2.69 -14.17 -11.07
CA ASN A 105 3.25 -15.52 -11.19
C ASN A 105 2.21 -16.57 -11.60
N GLU A 106 0.97 -16.48 -11.07
CA GLU A 106 -0.01 -17.56 -11.21
C GLU A 106 -1.20 -17.21 -12.13
N VAL A 107 -1.56 -15.95 -12.26
CA VAL A 107 -2.68 -15.52 -13.14
C VAL A 107 -2.15 -15.10 -14.50
N GLU A 108 -1.25 -14.12 -14.56
CA GLU A 108 -0.63 -13.65 -15.80
C GLU A 108 0.42 -14.62 -16.36
N LYS A 109 0.93 -15.56 -15.52
CA LYS A 109 2.03 -16.49 -15.88
C LYS A 109 3.30 -15.75 -16.32
N LEU A 110 3.53 -14.59 -15.76
CA LEU A 110 4.74 -13.80 -15.92
C LEU A 110 5.60 -13.92 -14.66
N HIS A 111 6.89 -14.21 -14.85
CA HIS A 111 7.81 -14.33 -13.73
C HIS A 111 7.92 -13.00 -12.96
N CYS A 112 7.73 -13.07 -11.65
CA CYS A 112 7.87 -11.97 -10.71
C CYS A 112 8.74 -12.44 -9.55
N ASP A 113 9.86 -11.74 -9.30
CA ASP A 113 10.77 -12.03 -8.19
C ASP A 113 10.31 -11.35 -6.89
N VAL A 114 9.83 -10.12 -7.00
CA VAL A 114 9.44 -9.27 -5.86
C VAL A 114 8.18 -8.49 -6.21
N ALA A 115 7.27 -8.38 -5.27
CA ALA A 115 6.18 -7.43 -5.37
C ALA A 115 6.24 -6.41 -4.22
N ILE A 116 5.85 -5.17 -4.52
CA ILE A 116 5.80 -4.08 -3.55
C ILE A 116 4.45 -3.37 -3.58
N MET A 117 4.00 -2.93 -2.39
CA MET A 117 2.86 -2.05 -2.25
C MET A 117 3.18 -0.94 -1.26
N ASN A 118 2.96 0.31 -1.64
CA ASN A 118 3.16 1.43 -0.72
C ASN A 118 2.05 1.46 0.35
N GLY A 119 2.42 1.63 1.61
CA GLY A 119 1.49 1.64 2.75
C GLY A 119 0.41 2.72 2.66
N GLY A 120 0.68 3.81 1.89
CA GLY A 120 -0.31 4.83 1.57
C GLY A 120 -1.45 4.34 0.69
N GLY A 121 -1.24 3.28 -0.08
CA GLY A 121 -2.23 2.65 -0.95
C GLY A 121 -3.22 1.73 -0.21
N ILE A 122 -2.91 1.31 1.01
CA ILE A 122 -3.72 0.39 1.82
C ILE A 122 -4.43 1.19 2.91
N ARG A 123 -5.78 1.21 2.91
CA ARG A 123 -6.56 2.29 3.56
C ARG A 123 -7.46 1.88 4.71
N ALA A 124 -7.83 0.62 4.86
CA ALA A 124 -8.81 0.17 5.84
C ALA A 124 -8.41 -1.17 6.45
N ASP A 125 -8.63 -1.33 7.75
CA ASP A 125 -8.64 -2.63 8.40
C ASP A 125 -9.82 -3.47 7.87
N VAL A 126 -9.67 -4.79 7.84
CA VAL A 126 -10.74 -5.71 7.45
C VAL A 126 -10.96 -6.71 8.58
N PRO A 127 -12.11 -6.69 9.24
CA PRO A 127 -12.43 -7.68 10.27
C PRO A 127 -12.61 -9.07 9.65
N ALA A 128 -12.42 -10.11 10.47
CA ALA A 128 -12.76 -11.47 10.11
C ALA A 128 -14.22 -11.59 9.66
N GLY A 129 -14.48 -12.46 8.70
CA GLY A 129 -15.80 -12.68 8.13
C GLY A 129 -15.87 -12.43 6.63
N ASP A 130 -17.01 -11.99 6.14
CA ASP A 130 -17.29 -11.87 4.71
C ASP A 130 -16.38 -10.87 3.98
N TRP A 131 -15.70 -11.33 2.94
CA TRP A 131 -14.98 -10.49 1.97
C TRP A 131 -15.80 -10.32 0.69
N THR A 132 -15.87 -9.10 0.20
CA THR A 132 -16.59 -8.69 -1.01
C THR A 132 -15.68 -7.85 -1.90
N PHE A 133 -16.08 -7.62 -3.16
CA PHE A 133 -15.38 -6.62 -3.98
C PHE A 133 -15.38 -5.24 -3.32
N LYS A 134 -16.45 -4.88 -2.58
CA LYS A 134 -16.52 -3.64 -1.82
C LYS A 134 -15.44 -3.59 -0.73
N THR A 135 -15.21 -4.68 -0.01
CA THR A 135 -14.12 -4.80 0.97
C THR A 135 -12.78 -4.51 0.31
N CYS A 136 -12.49 -5.16 -0.82
CA CYS A 136 -11.25 -4.93 -1.57
C CYS A 136 -11.13 -3.48 -2.04
N LYS A 137 -12.23 -2.86 -2.51
CA LYS A 137 -12.24 -1.44 -2.94
C LYS A 137 -12.06 -0.46 -1.77
N GLN A 138 -12.50 -0.81 -0.57
CA GLN A 138 -12.24 0.00 0.63
C GLN A 138 -10.76 -0.05 1.05
N VAL A 139 -10.12 -1.22 0.92
CA VAL A 139 -8.69 -1.38 1.17
C VAL A 139 -7.85 -0.64 0.13
N SER A 140 -8.17 -0.80 -1.17
CA SER A 140 -7.45 -0.19 -2.30
C SER A 140 -8.38 0.70 -3.13
N PRO A 141 -8.65 1.96 -2.70
CA PRO A 141 -9.70 2.77 -3.31
C PRO A 141 -9.26 3.58 -4.54
N PHE A 142 -7.96 3.63 -4.85
CA PHE A 142 -7.41 4.61 -5.80
C PHE A 142 -7.56 4.21 -7.26
N GLY A 143 -7.79 2.93 -7.58
CA GLY A 143 -7.83 2.44 -8.95
C GLY A 143 -6.47 2.50 -9.65
N ASN A 144 -5.39 2.34 -8.88
CA ASN A 144 -4.07 2.14 -9.45
C ASN A 144 -4.04 0.81 -10.20
N VAL A 145 -3.18 0.72 -11.21
CA VAL A 145 -3.12 -0.46 -12.07
C VAL A 145 -1.79 -1.17 -11.89
N ALA A 146 -1.84 -2.50 -11.76
CA ALA A 146 -0.66 -3.32 -11.57
C ALA A 146 0.22 -3.31 -12.82
N CYS A 147 1.53 -3.25 -12.62
CA CYS A 147 2.55 -3.34 -13.65
C CYS A 147 3.75 -4.17 -13.17
N LEU A 148 4.55 -4.64 -14.12
CA LEU A 148 5.76 -5.42 -13.91
C LEU A 148 6.93 -4.73 -14.64
N MET A 149 8.02 -4.49 -13.93
CA MET A 149 9.21 -3.82 -14.46
C MET A 149 10.46 -4.67 -14.24
N SER A 150 11.43 -4.51 -15.12
CA SER A 150 12.78 -5.05 -14.98
C SER A 150 13.66 -4.01 -14.30
N VAL A 151 14.12 -4.32 -13.08
CA VAL A 151 14.92 -3.41 -12.25
C VAL A 151 16.19 -4.09 -11.76
N THR A 152 17.21 -3.33 -11.44
CA THR A 152 18.42 -3.85 -10.81
C THR A 152 18.21 -4.09 -9.31
N GLY A 153 18.97 -5.01 -8.71
CA GLY A 153 18.97 -5.18 -7.26
C GLY A 153 19.37 -3.90 -6.53
N LYS A 154 20.21 -3.07 -7.14
CA LYS A 154 20.54 -1.74 -6.60
C LYS A 154 19.32 -0.82 -6.50
N GLN A 155 18.44 -0.80 -7.51
CA GLN A 155 17.20 -0.03 -7.47
C GLN A 155 16.24 -0.55 -6.39
N ILE A 156 16.16 -1.89 -6.19
CA ILE A 156 15.39 -2.48 -5.09
C ILE A 156 15.97 -2.03 -3.74
N GLN A 157 17.29 -2.12 -3.55
CA GLN A 157 17.95 -1.67 -2.31
C GLN A 157 17.66 -0.19 -2.03
N ASP A 158 17.77 0.67 -3.05
CA ASP A 158 17.52 2.11 -2.92
C ASP A 158 16.05 2.40 -2.61
N ALA A 159 15.12 1.64 -3.19
CA ALA A 159 13.69 1.79 -2.94
C ALA A 159 13.33 1.42 -1.49
N LEU A 160 13.86 0.30 -0.98
CA LEU A 160 13.63 -0.12 0.40
C LEU A 160 14.25 0.87 1.40
N GLU A 161 15.47 1.34 1.14
CA GLU A 161 16.15 2.35 1.95
C GLU A 161 15.37 3.67 1.98
N PHE A 162 14.91 4.15 0.81
CA PHE A 162 14.08 5.34 0.70
C PHE A 162 12.72 5.19 1.39
N ALA A 163 12.09 4.02 1.27
CA ALA A 163 10.83 3.71 1.94
C ALA A 163 10.97 3.74 3.47
N ALA A 164 12.10 3.24 3.99
CA ALA A 164 12.41 3.13 5.41
C ALA A 164 12.93 4.42 6.06
N ARG A 165 13.07 5.53 5.30
CA ARG A 165 13.77 6.75 5.74
C ARG A 165 13.26 7.37 7.04
N PHE A 166 12.02 7.12 7.43
CA PHE A 166 11.41 7.61 8.67
C PHE A 166 11.12 6.50 9.69
N ALA A 167 11.53 5.26 9.43
CA ALA A 167 11.33 4.16 10.36
C ALA A 167 12.02 4.45 11.71
N GLY A 168 11.35 4.14 12.81
CA GLY A 168 11.83 4.39 14.16
C GLY A 168 11.67 5.84 14.65
N GLU A 169 11.25 6.79 13.82
CA GLU A 169 10.98 8.17 14.22
C GLU A 169 9.56 8.30 14.78
N ASP A 170 9.47 8.71 16.06
CA ASP A 170 8.19 8.77 16.76
C ASP A 170 7.21 9.74 16.08
N GLY A 171 5.98 9.27 15.83
CA GLY A 171 4.92 10.06 15.19
C GLY A 171 5.10 10.33 13.70
N LYS A 172 6.15 9.83 13.05
CA LYS A 172 6.33 9.96 11.61
C LYS A 172 5.77 8.75 10.85
N GLU A 173 4.92 9.04 9.89
CA GLU A 173 4.37 8.07 8.94
C GLU A 173 4.92 8.36 7.54
N ASN A 174 5.18 7.32 6.75
CA ASN A 174 5.57 7.42 5.36
C ASN A 174 4.57 6.69 4.46
N GLY A 175 3.80 7.42 3.66
CA GLY A 175 2.92 6.81 2.66
C GLY A 175 3.66 5.89 1.69
N GLY A 176 4.91 6.20 1.39
CA GLY A 176 5.81 5.38 0.58
C GLY A 176 6.51 4.24 1.34
N PHE A 177 6.16 3.91 2.61
CA PHE A 177 6.69 2.71 3.26
C PHE A 177 6.22 1.48 2.49
N LEU A 178 7.16 0.58 2.16
CA LEU A 178 6.87 -0.55 1.27
C LEU A 178 6.56 -1.82 2.06
N GLN A 179 5.37 -2.38 1.83
CA GLN A 179 5.03 -3.76 2.14
C GLN A 179 5.53 -4.64 0.98
N VAL A 180 6.05 -5.83 1.27
CA VAL A 180 6.77 -6.64 0.27
C VAL A 180 6.27 -8.09 0.22
N ALA A 181 6.36 -8.69 -0.97
CA ALA A 181 6.22 -10.13 -1.20
C ALA A 181 7.42 -10.63 -1.99
N GLY A 182 7.85 -11.87 -1.73
CA GLY A 182 9.05 -12.43 -2.36
C GLY A 182 10.36 -11.83 -1.84
N ALA A 183 10.32 -10.97 -0.82
CA ALA A 183 11.52 -10.35 -0.24
C ALA A 183 11.46 -10.31 1.29
N THR A 184 12.64 -10.23 1.91
CA THR A 184 12.81 -9.91 3.35
C THR A 184 13.91 -8.89 3.53
N TYR A 185 13.83 -8.07 4.59
CA TYR A 185 14.89 -7.12 4.92
C TYR A 185 14.84 -6.66 6.37
N GLU A 186 15.94 -6.07 6.83
CA GLU A 186 16.09 -5.48 8.15
C GLU A 186 16.21 -3.96 8.05
N ILE A 187 15.62 -3.23 8.99
CA ILE A 187 15.73 -1.78 9.13
C ILE A 187 16.43 -1.49 10.45
N HIS A 188 17.66 -0.97 10.40
CA HIS A 188 18.45 -0.57 11.55
C HIS A 188 18.15 0.88 11.89
N THR A 189 17.33 1.13 12.92
CA THR A 189 16.89 2.48 13.30
C THR A 189 17.96 3.29 14.03
N ASP A 190 18.99 2.64 14.57
CA ASP A 190 20.19 3.25 15.16
C ASP A 190 21.13 3.86 14.10
N ILE A 191 20.97 3.48 12.81
CA ILE A 191 21.72 4.06 11.69
C ILE A 191 21.00 5.31 11.19
N PRO A 192 21.67 6.48 11.11
CA PRO A 192 21.05 7.70 10.58
C PRO A 192 20.58 7.55 9.14
N ASN A 193 19.41 8.11 8.82
CA ASN A 193 18.97 8.23 7.44
C ASN A 193 19.88 9.18 6.66
N THR A 194 20.47 8.70 5.58
CA THR A 194 21.34 9.46 4.69
C THR A 194 20.94 9.39 3.21
N VAL A 195 19.68 8.96 2.95
CA VAL A 195 19.11 8.98 1.61
C VAL A 195 19.05 10.41 1.08
N GLN A 196 19.44 10.60 -0.17
CA GLN A 196 19.47 11.90 -0.79
C GLN A 196 18.11 12.21 -1.44
N THR A 197 17.50 13.34 -1.05
CA THR A 197 16.23 13.82 -1.60
C THR A 197 16.34 15.29 -2.00
N ASP A 198 15.52 15.70 -2.97
CA ASP A 198 15.30 17.10 -3.28
C ASP A 198 14.36 17.80 -2.27
N GLU A 199 14.08 19.08 -2.51
CA GLU A 199 13.18 19.89 -1.68
C GLU A 199 11.72 19.39 -1.66
N LYS A 200 11.34 18.53 -2.62
CA LYS A 200 10.01 17.90 -2.73
C LYS A 200 9.97 16.50 -2.16
N ASN A 201 11.04 16.06 -1.48
CA ASN A 201 11.23 14.70 -0.99
C ASN A 201 11.26 13.64 -2.10
N VAL A 202 11.66 13.98 -3.32
CA VAL A 202 11.91 13.02 -4.39
C VAL A 202 13.34 12.48 -4.24
N TRP A 203 13.51 11.18 -4.38
CA TRP A 203 14.82 10.54 -4.36
C TRP A 203 15.72 11.07 -5.49
N ILE A 204 16.95 11.46 -5.15
CA ILE A 204 17.96 11.94 -6.11
C ILE A 204 19.30 11.18 -6.01
N GLY A 205 19.40 10.24 -5.07
CA GLY A 205 20.60 9.42 -4.91
C GLY A 205 20.53 8.48 -3.72
N SER A 206 21.33 7.43 -3.79
CA SER A 206 21.46 6.43 -2.75
C SER A 206 21.91 7.03 -1.42
N ALA A 207 21.74 6.30 -0.33
CA ALA A 207 22.27 6.67 0.97
C ALA A 207 23.79 6.86 0.91
N THR A 208 24.29 7.88 1.61
CA THR A 208 25.73 8.15 1.76
C THR A 208 26.22 7.51 3.05
N GLY A 209 27.02 6.47 2.96
CA GLY A 209 27.51 5.71 4.13
C GLY A 209 26.82 4.36 4.29
N THR A 210 26.67 3.91 5.54
CA THR A 210 26.02 2.62 5.83
C THR A 210 24.49 2.74 5.66
N PRO A 211 23.87 1.93 4.80
CA PRO A 211 22.41 1.92 4.65
C PRO A 211 21.72 1.42 5.92
N ARG A 212 20.54 1.94 6.21
CA ARG A 212 19.67 1.45 7.30
C ARG A 212 19.05 0.10 6.94
N VAL A 213 18.71 -0.08 5.65
CA VAL A 213 18.17 -1.34 5.16
C VAL A 213 19.31 -2.30 4.86
N GLN A 214 19.31 -3.41 5.57
CA GLN A 214 20.35 -4.44 5.48
C GLN A 214 19.71 -5.83 5.31
N ASN A 215 20.54 -6.82 5.03
CA ASN A 215 20.14 -8.23 4.90
C ASN A 215 18.94 -8.45 3.96
N VAL A 216 18.89 -7.66 2.87
CA VAL A 216 17.84 -7.84 1.85
C VAL A 216 18.04 -9.19 1.19
N LYS A 217 16.97 -9.99 1.17
CA LYS A 217 16.97 -11.31 0.54
C LYS A 217 15.74 -11.45 -0.35
N ILE A 218 15.90 -12.16 -1.45
CA ILE A 218 14.84 -12.44 -2.41
C ILE A 218 14.53 -13.93 -2.37
N TYR A 219 13.25 -14.29 -2.41
CA TYR A 219 12.80 -15.66 -2.42
C TYR A 219 13.14 -16.33 -3.75
N ASP A 220 13.90 -17.42 -3.67
CA ASP A 220 14.19 -18.29 -4.80
C ASP A 220 13.28 -19.52 -4.77
N LYS A 221 12.32 -19.56 -5.68
CA LYS A 221 11.35 -20.66 -5.80
C LYS A 221 12.00 -22.01 -6.05
N ALA A 222 13.17 -22.03 -6.70
CA ALA A 222 13.87 -23.27 -7.04
C ALA A 222 14.50 -23.93 -5.81
N SER A 223 15.10 -23.14 -4.91
CA SER A 223 15.69 -23.66 -3.67
C SER A 223 14.71 -23.65 -2.49
N GLY A 224 13.58 -22.96 -2.58
CA GLY A 224 12.65 -22.75 -1.49
C GLY A 224 13.25 -21.90 -0.35
N SER A 225 14.11 -20.96 -0.66
CA SER A 225 14.88 -20.19 0.31
C SER A 225 15.00 -18.73 -0.07
N TYR A 226 15.20 -17.86 0.91
CA TYR A 226 15.52 -16.45 0.69
C TYR A 226 17.04 -16.27 0.52
N LEU A 227 17.46 -15.86 -0.66
CA LEU A 227 18.87 -15.65 -1.03
C LEU A 227 19.24 -14.17 -0.96
N PRO A 228 20.49 -13.81 -0.61
CA PRO A 228 20.92 -12.43 -0.59
C PRO A 228 20.66 -11.71 -1.92
N LEU A 229 20.15 -10.50 -1.86
CA LEU A 229 19.98 -9.64 -3.03
C LEU A 229 21.35 -9.36 -3.67
N ASP A 230 21.49 -9.63 -4.96
CA ASP A 230 22.65 -9.17 -5.74
C ASP A 230 22.35 -7.79 -6.35
N PRO A 231 23.03 -6.72 -5.91
CA PRO A 231 22.79 -5.37 -6.45
C PRO A 231 23.03 -5.25 -7.97
N GLY A 232 23.87 -6.12 -8.54
CA GLY A 232 24.22 -6.12 -9.97
C GLY A 232 23.28 -6.96 -10.83
N ALA A 233 22.47 -7.83 -10.23
CA ALA A 233 21.52 -8.65 -10.95
C ALA A 233 20.24 -7.86 -11.31
N THR A 234 19.48 -8.40 -12.26
CA THR A 234 18.18 -7.87 -12.69
C THR A 234 17.08 -8.74 -12.12
N TYR A 235 16.02 -8.08 -11.65
CA TYR A 235 14.84 -8.70 -11.05
C TYR A 235 13.56 -8.19 -11.69
N ALA A 236 12.57 -9.04 -11.79
CA ALA A 236 11.21 -8.68 -12.19
C ALA A 236 10.45 -8.17 -10.94
N LEU A 237 10.21 -6.86 -10.89
CA LEU A 237 9.53 -6.16 -9.80
C LEU A 237 8.10 -5.83 -10.18
N ALA A 238 7.13 -6.35 -9.43
CA ALA A 238 5.72 -6.00 -9.57
C ALA A 238 5.29 -4.95 -8.55
N GLY A 239 4.29 -4.17 -8.90
CA GLY A 239 3.66 -3.19 -8.03
C GLY A 239 2.63 -2.35 -8.76
N MET A 240 2.14 -1.30 -8.13
CA MET A 240 1.19 -0.39 -8.75
C MET A 240 1.89 0.68 -9.58
N ASN A 241 1.26 1.05 -10.71
CA ASN A 241 1.74 2.10 -11.61
C ASN A 241 2.05 3.42 -10.89
N TYR A 242 1.32 3.73 -9.82
CA TYR A 242 1.58 4.92 -9.00
C TYR A 242 3.04 4.98 -8.54
N THR A 243 3.53 3.91 -7.90
CA THR A 243 4.89 3.86 -7.34
C THR A 243 5.94 3.60 -8.43
N LEU A 244 5.69 2.59 -9.28
CA LEU A 244 6.72 2.10 -10.21
C LEU A 244 6.85 2.96 -11.46
N ARG A 245 5.74 3.24 -12.14
CA ARG A 245 5.75 3.93 -13.44
C ARG A 245 5.66 5.45 -13.29
N ASN A 246 4.81 5.92 -12.36
CA ASN A 246 4.54 7.34 -12.17
C ASN A 246 5.46 7.96 -11.11
N LEU A 247 6.35 7.17 -10.50
CA LEU A 247 7.34 7.59 -9.51
C LEU A 247 6.69 8.29 -8.29
N GLY A 248 5.46 7.88 -7.99
CA GLY A 248 4.69 8.41 -6.86
C GLY A 248 5.44 8.26 -5.54
N ASP A 249 5.10 9.09 -4.54
CA ASP A 249 5.83 9.19 -3.27
C ASP A 249 7.34 9.50 -3.41
N GLY A 250 7.81 9.84 -4.62
CA GLY A 250 9.21 10.21 -4.89
C GLY A 250 10.15 9.06 -5.25
N PHE A 251 9.65 7.90 -5.69
CA PHE A 251 10.44 6.72 -6.07
C PHE A 251 11.18 6.87 -7.40
N ALA A 252 11.93 7.95 -7.58
CA ALA A 252 12.61 8.26 -8.83
C ALA A 252 13.76 7.30 -9.21
N MET A 253 14.17 6.38 -8.30
CA MET A 253 15.12 5.33 -8.64
C MET A 253 14.60 4.36 -9.72
N PHE A 254 13.29 4.32 -9.95
CA PHE A 254 12.70 3.50 -11.01
C PHE A 254 12.57 4.20 -12.36
N ASP A 255 12.95 5.49 -12.44
CA ASP A 255 12.91 6.23 -13.71
C ASP A 255 13.76 5.55 -14.78
N GLY A 256 13.20 5.38 -15.98
CA GLY A 256 13.87 4.72 -17.10
C GLY A 256 13.99 3.19 -16.99
N ALA A 257 13.48 2.55 -15.93
CA ALA A 257 13.44 1.09 -15.85
C ALA A 257 12.53 0.49 -16.93
N GLU A 258 12.93 -0.67 -17.47
CA GLU A 258 12.19 -1.33 -18.54
C GLU A 258 10.83 -1.86 -18.04
N LEU A 259 9.78 -1.53 -18.78
CA LEU A 259 8.42 -1.99 -18.48
C LEU A 259 8.17 -3.34 -19.19
N ILE A 260 8.09 -4.43 -18.41
CA ILE A 260 7.80 -5.77 -18.93
C ILE A 260 6.31 -5.91 -19.27
N LYS A 261 5.45 -5.44 -18.38
CA LYS A 261 3.99 -5.49 -18.55
C LYS A 261 3.32 -4.30 -17.88
N ASP A 262 2.37 -3.68 -18.56
CA ASP A 262 1.65 -2.49 -18.09
C ASP A 262 0.14 -2.70 -18.09
N TYR A 263 -0.57 -1.94 -17.24
CA TYR A 263 -2.04 -1.89 -17.18
C TYR A 263 -2.73 -3.25 -17.14
N VAL A 264 -2.31 -4.11 -16.20
CA VAL A 264 -2.82 -5.48 -16.16
C VAL A 264 -4.21 -5.53 -15.52
N SER A 265 -4.36 -4.98 -14.30
CA SER A 265 -5.62 -4.96 -13.56
C SER A 265 -5.60 -3.89 -12.47
N GLU A 266 -6.77 -3.39 -12.08
CA GLU A 266 -6.87 -2.44 -10.96
C GLU A 266 -6.51 -3.11 -9.62
N ASP A 267 -5.98 -2.32 -8.69
CA ASP A 267 -5.49 -2.75 -7.38
C ASP A 267 -6.50 -3.62 -6.61
N TYR A 268 -7.76 -3.19 -6.51
CA TYR A 268 -8.79 -3.96 -5.81
C TYR A 268 -9.16 -5.27 -6.54
N LEU A 269 -9.07 -5.31 -7.87
CA LEU A 269 -9.31 -6.52 -8.67
C LEU A 269 -8.17 -7.53 -8.52
N VAL A 270 -6.92 -7.06 -8.46
CA VAL A 270 -5.76 -7.94 -8.13
C VAL A 270 -5.98 -8.60 -6.79
N MET A 271 -6.35 -7.82 -5.76
CA MET A 271 -6.59 -8.33 -4.42
C MET A 271 -7.80 -9.28 -4.36
N SER A 272 -8.93 -8.95 -5.03
CA SER A 272 -10.09 -9.84 -5.05
C SER A 272 -9.81 -11.13 -5.82
N THR A 273 -9.05 -11.07 -6.92
CA THR A 273 -8.62 -12.27 -7.64
C THR A 273 -7.78 -13.17 -6.73
N TYR A 274 -6.86 -12.58 -5.95
CA TYR A 274 -6.07 -13.33 -4.99
C TYR A 274 -6.94 -14.00 -3.93
N ALA A 275 -7.90 -13.27 -3.35
CA ALA A 275 -8.83 -13.83 -2.36
C ALA A 275 -9.64 -15.02 -2.91
N MET A 276 -10.07 -14.96 -4.17
CA MET A 276 -10.88 -16.00 -4.79
C MET A 276 -10.13 -17.29 -5.15
N ILE A 277 -8.80 -17.29 -5.15
CA ILE A 277 -7.99 -18.48 -5.50
C ILE A 277 -7.41 -19.20 -4.28
N PHE A 278 -7.86 -18.85 -3.07
CA PHE A 278 -7.53 -19.60 -1.86
C PHE A 278 -8.27 -20.96 -1.85
N ASP A 279 -7.66 -21.93 -1.20
CA ASP A 279 -8.27 -23.23 -0.93
C ASP A 279 -9.24 -23.17 0.27
N GLY A 280 -9.75 -24.35 0.69
CA GLY A 280 -10.54 -24.50 1.90
C GLY A 280 -11.96 -23.95 1.79
N ALA A 281 -12.57 -24.05 0.59
CA ALA A 281 -13.94 -23.57 0.37
C ALA A 281 -14.96 -24.19 1.34
N ASP A 282 -15.85 -23.36 1.86
CA ASP A 282 -16.95 -23.75 2.71
C ASP A 282 -18.10 -24.43 1.93
N ALA A 283 -19.22 -24.74 2.62
CA ALA A 283 -20.39 -25.35 1.99
C ALA A 283 -21.08 -24.44 0.94
N ALA A 284 -20.83 -23.13 0.96
CA ALA A 284 -21.29 -22.17 -0.06
C ALA A 284 -20.30 -22.03 -1.23
N GLY A 285 -19.15 -22.70 -1.16
CA GLY A 285 -18.09 -22.62 -2.17
C GLY A 285 -17.19 -21.40 -2.01
N LEU A 286 -17.25 -20.67 -0.87
CA LEU A 286 -16.40 -19.51 -0.60
C LEU A 286 -15.06 -19.95 -0.01
N PRO A 287 -13.93 -19.54 -0.59
CA PRO A 287 -12.61 -19.84 -0.04
C PRO A 287 -12.37 -19.14 1.29
N HIS A 288 -11.54 -19.76 2.14
CA HIS A 288 -11.17 -19.25 3.45
C HIS A 288 -9.77 -18.64 3.45
N LEU A 289 -9.68 -17.36 3.81
CA LEU A 289 -8.44 -16.59 3.80
C LEU A 289 -7.63 -16.86 5.08
N SER A 290 -6.82 -17.90 5.01
CA SER A 290 -5.82 -18.24 6.03
C SER A 290 -4.47 -18.53 5.36
N SER A 291 -3.40 -18.49 6.13
CA SER A 291 -2.07 -18.82 5.63
C SER A 291 -2.01 -20.23 5.05
N ALA A 292 -2.71 -21.18 5.68
CA ALA A 292 -2.73 -22.59 5.24
C ALA A 292 -3.45 -22.79 3.90
N ASN A 293 -4.42 -21.95 3.58
CA ASN A 293 -5.25 -22.05 2.36
C ASN A 293 -4.72 -21.17 1.21
N SER A 294 -3.71 -20.34 1.48
CA SER A 294 -3.11 -19.48 0.44
C SER A 294 -2.43 -20.31 -0.64
N PRO A 295 -2.51 -19.94 -1.92
CA PRO A 295 -1.73 -20.58 -2.98
C PRO A 295 -0.22 -20.53 -2.72
N LEU A 296 0.27 -19.57 -1.94
CA LEU A 296 1.67 -19.46 -1.55
C LEU A 296 2.08 -20.48 -0.46
N ALA A 297 1.13 -21.13 0.21
CA ALA A 297 1.44 -22.22 1.14
C ALA A 297 2.12 -23.42 0.45
N ALA A 298 1.93 -23.55 -0.87
CA ALA A 298 2.61 -24.56 -1.69
C ALA A 298 4.09 -24.22 -1.99
N TYR A 299 4.56 -23.01 -1.64
CA TYR A 299 5.94 -22.57 -1.89
C TYR A 299 6.83 -22.90 -0.67
N PRO A 300 7.76 -23.89 -0.79
CA PRO A 300 8.57 -24.29 0.36
C PRO A 300 9.35 -23.12 0.95
N GLY A 301 9.27 -22.92 2.26
CA GLY A 301 10.01 -21.89 2.96
C GLY A 301 9.57 -20.45 2.71
N TYR A 302 8.48 -20.22 1.98
CA TYR A 302 7.91 -18.88 1.80
C TYR A 302 7.32 -18.38 3.13
N LEU A 303 7.67 -17.16 3.53
CA LEU A 303 7.17 -16.54 4.76
C LEU A 303 5.72 -16.11 4.56
N LEU A 304 4.82 -16.74 5.29
CA LEU A 304 3.38 -16.55 5.19
C LEU A 304 2.74 -16.65 6.57
N ASN A 305 2.07 -15.60 7.04
CA ASN A 305 1.36 -15.60 8.31
C ASN A 305 0.31 -14.47 8.36
N TYR A 306 -0.91 -14.76 7.92
CA TYR A 306 -2.01 -13.81 7.95
C TYR A 306 -2.72 -13.74 9.30
N GLU A 307 -2.52 -14.73 10.16
CA GLU A 307 -3.12 -14.82 11.49
C GLU A 307 -2.42 -13.89 12.49
N GLN A 308 -1.18 -13.47 12.19
CA GLN A 308 -0.43 -12.54 13.03
C GLN A 308 -0.61 -11.10 12.54
N PRO A 309 -1.16 -10.18 13.35
CA PRO A 309 -1.43 -8.80 12.92
C PRO A 309 -0.16 -8.03 12.46
N TYR A 310 1.00 -8.49 12.94
CA TYR A 310 2.30 -7.86 12.65
C TYR A 310 3.01 -8.47 11.43
N GLY A 311 2.35 -9.37 10.69
CA GLY A 311 2.84 -9.98 9.48
C GLY A 311 3.69 -11.24 9.68
N ALA A 312 4.31 -11.70 8.60
CA ALA A 312 5.09 -12.96 8.52
C ALA A 312 6.55 -12.81 8.96
N GLY A 313 7.00 -11.61 9.36
CA GLY A 313 8.38 -11.32 9.72
C GLY A 313 9.28 -11.06 8.50
N ARG A 314 8.72 -10.52 7.43
CA ARG A 314 9.47 -10.11 6.23
C ARG A 314 10.25 -8.82 6.45
N ILE A 315 9.75 -7.95 7.32
CA ILE A 315 10.34 -6.65 7.65
C ILE A 315 10.67 -6.62 9.13
N THR A 316 11.96 -6.72 9.45
CA THR A 316 12.43 -6.65 10.84
C THR A 316 12.95 -5.25 11.14
N ILE A 317 12.45 -4.63 12.20
CA ILE A 317 12.93 -3.31 12.68
C ILE A 317 13.81 -3.54 13.92
N LEU A 318 15.06 -3.05 13.87
CA LEU A 318 16.10 -3.21 14.88
C LEU A 318 16.54 -1.87 15.46
#